data_53cd5a6c5acf37115c0ed678674b4d0d
#
_entry.id   53cd5a6c5acf37115c0ed678674b4d0d
#
_cell.length_a   1.000
_cell.length_b   1.000
_cell.length_c   1.000
_cell.angle_alpha   90.00
_cell.angle_beta   90.00
_cell.angle_gamma   90.00
#
_symmetry.space_group_name_H-M   'P 1'
#
loop_
_entity.id
_entity.type
_entity.pdbx_description
1 polymer ?
#
loop_
_entity_poly.entity_id
_entity_poly.type
_entity_poly.pdbx_seq_one_letter_code
_entity_poly.pdbx_strand_id
1 'polypeptide(L)'
;MELKPLTQDEIESIAATAIEDAVDFIESEISPERVKAQEYFDGKTDLGYEEGRSKVVATKVRDNIRAIKPSLMRVFMSTDKPVEFIPTGPEDIGLAEQATQYMHWKFNESNGFKILSDVFQDALVKKTGIVKVYWEDYEDTKIFTYSDLSDDEFAMIAQEEDLQVLEHSEEMVITMDEMGMEMQSLIHSIKVAKISRKGKLCVESVPPEEFFVDRNARAIDDAYCVAHRREMRVKDLMAMGYDFDEVI
;
A
#
# COMPACT_ATOMS: atom_id res chain seq x y z
N MET A 1 26.69 31.33 10.40
CA MET A 1 25.31 31.76 10.66
C MET A 1 24.58 30.56 11.19
N GLU A 2 24.37 30.46 12.50
CA GLU A 2 23.60 29.35 13.08
C GLU A 2 22.16 29.53 12.66
N LEU A 3 21.64 28.55 11.91
CA LEU A 3 20.25 28.49 11.55
C LEU A 3 19.44 28.19 12.83
N LYS A 4 18.57 29.09 13.21
CA LYS A 4 17.64 28.89 14.32
C LYS A 4 16.70 27.72 13.91
N PRO A 5 16.48 26.73 14.77
CA PRO A 5 15.51 25.68 14.47
C PRO A 5 14.11 26.29 14.31
N LEU A 6 13.37 25.82 13.31
CA LEU A 6 12.00 26.24 13.06
C LEU A 6 11.09 25.76 14.19
N THR A 7 10.09 26.55 14.53
CA THR A 7 9.01 26.14 15.44
C THR A 7 8.05 25.21 14.72
N GLN A 8 7.25 24.46 15.48
CA GLN A 8 6.24 23.56 14.92
C GLN A 8 5.25 24.31 14.02
N ASP A 9 4.75 25.45 14.47
CA ASP A 9 3.81 26.30 13.73
C ASP A 9 4.41 26.82 12.40
N GLU A 10 5.72 27.15 12.39
CA GLU A 10 6.42 27.57 11.18
C GLU A 10 6.55 26.41 10.18
N ILE A 11 6.81 25.18 10.66
CA ILE A 11 6.90 23.99 9.83
C ILE A 11 5.53 23.68 9.22
N GLU A 12 4.46 23.72 10.00
CA GLU A 12 3.09 23.48 9.55
C GLU A 12 2.66 24.51 8.49
N SER A 13 2.96 25.79 8.72
CA SER A 13 2.66 26.85 7.76
C SER A 13 3.40 26.67 6.43
N ILE A 14 4.70 26.31 6.49
CA ILE A 14 5.50 26.07 5.28
C ILE A 14 4.97 24.84 4.52
N ALA A 15 4.65 23.78 5.24
CA ALA A 15 4.10 22.55 4.64
C ALA A 15 2.73 22.79 3.99
N ALA A 16 1.83 23.52 4.68
CA ALA A 16 0.53 23.87 4.13
C ALA A 16 0.65 24.70 2.84
N THR A 17 1.49 25.74 2.84
CA THR A 17 1.74 26.55 1.65
C THR A 17 2.31 25.73 0.50
N ALA A 18 3.28 24.85 0.77
CA ALA A 18 3.88 24.02 -0.27
C ALA A 18 2.87 23.03 -0.88
N ILE A 19 1.96 22.48 -0.06
CA ILE A 19 0.88 21.60 -0.53
C ILE A 19 -0.13 22.40 -1.37
N GLU A 20 -0.57 23.58 -0.90
CA GLU A 20 -1.49 24.45 -1.63
C GLU A 20 -0.92 24.81 -3.01
N ASP A 21 0.32 25.27 -3.07
CA ASP A 21 1.00 25.62 -4.33
C ASP A 21 1.07 24.42 -5.30
N ALA A 22 1.38 23.22 -4.79
CA ALA A 22 1.44 22.02 -5.60
C ALA A 22 0.05 21.60 -6.12
N VAL A 23 -0.99 21.72 -5.28
CA VAL A 23 -2.38 21.44 -5.67
C VAL A 23 -2.85 22.43 -6.71
N ASP A 24 -2.66 23.73 -6.49
CA ASP A 24 -3.06 24.77 -7.42
C ASP A 24 -2.40 24.63 -8.79
N PHE A 25 -1.12 24.29 -8.83
CA PHE A 25 -0.41 24.03 -10.08
C PHE A 25 -1.02 22.84 -10.85
N ILE A 26 -1.23 21.72 -10.17
CA ILE A 26 -1.80 20.53 -10.83
C ILE A 26 -3.24 20.76 -11.26
N GLU A 27 -4.07 21.39 -10.43
CA GLU A 27 -5.49 21.61 -10.74
C GLU A 27 -5.72 22.68 -11.81
N SER A 28 -4.92 23.77 -11.82
CA SER A 28 -5.10 24.84 -12.78
C SER A 28 -4.44 24.60 -14.14
N GLU A 29 -3.27 23.96 -14.18
CA GLU A 29 -2.50 23.83 -15.43
C GLU A 29 -2.53 22.41 -16.01
N ILE A 30 -2.39 21.39 -15.17
CA ILE A 30 -2.20 20.01 -15.63
C ILE A 30 -3.53 19.27 -15.79
N SER A 31 -4.45 19.41 -14.83
CA SER A 31 -5.73 18.69 -14.86
C SER A 31 -6.58 19.01 -16.09
N PRO A 32 -6.71 20.26 -16.55
CA PRO A 32 -7.47 20.55 -17.78
C PRO A 32 -6.90 19.83 -19.02
N GLU A 33 -5.58 19.72 -19.14
CA GLU A 33 -4.94 18.99 -20.22
C GLU A 33 -5.20 17.48 -20.16
N ARG A 34 -5.19 16.91 -18.93
CA ARG A 34 -5.51 15.49 -18.70
C ARG A 34 -6.96 15.17 -19.04
N VAL A 35 -7.90 16.02 -18.62
CA VAL A 35 -9.32 15.89 -18.97
C VAL A 35 -9.50 15.90 -20.48
N LYS A 36 -8.91 16.86 -21.17
CA LYS A 36 -8.96 16.95 -22.63
C LYS A 36 -8.36 15.71 -23.31
N ALA A 37 -7.24 15.21 -22.82
CA ALA A 37 -6.62 13.98 -23.34
C ALA A 37 -7.54 12.76 -23.15
N GLN A 38 -8.20 12.65 -22.02
CA GLN A 38 -9.19 11.60 -21.72
C GLN A 38 -10.40 11.71 -22.66
N GLU A 39 -10.90 12.91 -22.92
CA GLU A 39 -12.01 13.13 -23.85
C GLU A 39 -11.63 12.68 -25.29
N TYR A 40 -10.42 12.97 -25.74
CA TYR A 40 -9.91 12.46 -27.02
C TYR A 40 -9.81 10.93 -27.03
N PHE A 41 -9.34 10.33 -25.96
CA PHE A 41 -9.29 8.88 -25.82
C PHE A 41 -10.69 8.26 -25.85
N ASP A 42 -11.65 8.88 -25.18
CA ASP A 42 -13.04 8.42 -25.11
C ASP A 42 -13.85 8.72 -26.39
N GLY A 43 -13.34 9.59 -27.26
CA GLY A 43 -14.07 10.05 -28.44
C GLY A 43 -15.21 11.02 -28.12
N LYS A 44 -15.12 11.72 -26.98
CA LYS A 44 -16.11 12.69 -26.50
C LYS A 44 -15.77 14.15 -26.90
N THR A 45 -15.03 14.35 -27.97
CA THR A 45 -14.65 15.68 -28.43
C THR A 45 -15.84 16.38 -29.07
N ASP A 46 -16.12 17.61 -28.66
CA ASP A 46 -17.06 18.48 -29.37
C ASP A 46 -16.39 19.06 -30.61
N LEU A 47 -16.71 18.50 -31.76
CA LEU A 47 -16.15 18.89 -33.06
C LEU A 47 -17.03 19.92 -33.81
N GLY A 48 -18.04 20.51 -33.15
CA GLY A 48 -18.91 21.47 -33.75
C GLY A 48 -19.70 20.86 -34.93
N TYR A 49 -20.56 19.91 -34.64
CA TYR A 49 -21.33 19.20 -35.68
C TYR A 49 -22.31 20.13 -36.41
N GLU A 50 -22.27 20.06 -37.76
CA GLU A 50 -23.28 20.65 -38.59
C GLU A 50 -24.56 19.81 -38.56
N GLU A 51 -25.73 20.47 -38.54
CA GLU A 51 -27.03 19.80 -38.58
C GLU A 51 -27.17 18.97 -39.87
N GLY A 52 -27.59 17.70 -39.71
CA GLY A 52 -27.74 16.78 -40.86
C GLY A 52 -26.51 15.96 -41.23
N ARG A 53 -25.37 16.16 -40.54
CA ARG A 53 -24.14 15.34 -40.74
C ARG A 53 -24.01 14.24 -39.70
N SER A 54 -23.21 13.22 -40.07
CA SER A 54 -22.87 12.10 -39.17
C SER A 54 -22.08 12.60 -37.94
N LYS A 55 -22.48 12.15 -36.75
CA LYS A 55 -21.79 12.42 -35.47
C LYS A 55 -20.79 11.31 -35.06
N VAL A 56 -20.41 10.46 -36.01
CA VAL A 56 -19.46 9.38 -35.72
C VAL A 56 -18.05 9.95 -35.58
N VAL A 57 -17.47 9.73 -34.42
CA VAL A 57 -16.08 10.12 -34.09
C VAL A 57 -15.17 8.90 -34.27
N ALA A 58 -14.12 9.05 -35.08
CA ALA A 58 -13.08 8.02 -35.18
C ALA A 58 -12.10 8.12 -34.01
N THR A 59 -12.10 7.11 -33.12
CA THR A 59 -11.29 7.06 -31.90
C THR A 59 -9.83 6.67 -32.15
N LYS A 60 -9.14 7.41 -33.05
CA LYS A 60 -7.76 7.11 -33.48
C LYS A 60 -6.76 7.09 -32.32
N VAL A 61 -6.93 7.96 -31.34
CA VAL A 61 -6.09 7.99 -30.12
C VAL A 61 -6.21 6.68 -29.36
N ARG A 62 -7.43 6.23 -29.11
CA ARG A 62 -7.71 4.95 -28.44
C ARG A 62 -7.14 3.77 -29.20
N ASP A 63 -7.32 3.74 -30.53
CA ASP A 63 -6.84 2.64 -31.38
C ASP A 63 -5.31 2.55 -31.34
N ASN A 64 -4.61 3.69 -31.40
CA ASN A 64 -3.15 3.75 -31.31
C ASN A 64 -2.66 3.30 -29.92
N ILE A 65 -3.27 3.77 -28.83
CA ILE A 65 -2.91 3.37 -27.46
C ILE A 65 -3.12 1.86 -27.27
N ARG A 66 -4.25 1.33 -27.76
CA ARG A 66 -4.53 -0.11 -27.70
C ARG A 66 -3.54 -0.97 -28.51
N ALA A 67 -2.96 -0.40 -29.57
CA ALA A 67 -1.92 -1.08 -30.34
C ALA A 67 -0.53 -1.02 -29.67
N ILE A 68 -0.19 0.11 -29.05
CA ILE A 68 1.14 0.35 -28.45
C ILE A 68 1.25 -0.35 -27.07
N LYS A 69 0.22 -0.25 -26.22
CA LYS A 69 0.25 -0.77 -24.85
C LYS A 69 0.64 -2.24 -24.75
N PRO A 70 0.10 -3.18 -25.55
CA PRO A 70 0.53 -4.58 -25.52
C PRO A 70 2.00 -4.77 -25.89
N SER A 71 2.54 -3.93 -26.78
CA SER A 71 3.95 -3.99 -27.16
C SER A 71 4.86 -3.56 -26.00
N LEU A 72 4.49 -2.51 -25.26
CA LEU A 72 5.18 -2.09 -24.04
C LEU A 72 5.09 -3.17 -22.97
N MET A 73 3.90 -3.70 -22.70
CA MET A 73 3.71 -4.79 -21.76
C MET A 73 4.60 -5.99 -22.08
N ARG A 74 4.73 -6.34 -23.36
CA ARG A 74 5.57 -7.47 -23.78
C ARG A 74 7.05 -7.26 -23.43
N VAL A 75 7.57 -6.04 -23.50
CA VAL A 75 8.98 -5.76 -23.14
C VAL A 75 9.27 -6.17 -21.69
N PHE A 76 8.34 -5.88 -20.78
CA PHE A 76 8.53 -6.16 -19.34
C PHE A 76 8.10 -7.57 -18.94
N MET A 77 7.21 -8.21 -19.72
CA MET A 77 6.59 -9.49 -19.40
C MET A 77 7.04 -10.62 -20.32
N SER A 78 8.01 -10.40 -21.20
CA SER A 78 8.51 -11.43 -22.13
C SER A 78 9.39 -12.47 -21.46
N THR A 79 9.90 -12.17 -20.28
CA THR A 79 10.73 -13.08 -19.48
C THR A 79 10.02 -13.43 -18.18
N ASP A 80 10.25 -14.65 -17.70
CA ASP A 80 9.72 -15.09 -16.41
C ASP A 80 10.34 -14.30 -15.23
N LYS A 81 11.45 -13.60 -15.47
CA LYS A 81 12.15 -12.79 -14.47
C LYS A 81 12.25 -11.34 -14.98
N PRO A 82 11.30 -10.47 -14.66
CA PRO A 82 11.30 -9.08 -15.09
C PRO A 82 12.47 -8.27 -14.53
N VAL A 83 13.04 -8.70 -13.42
CA VAL A 83 14.22 -8.12 -12.75
C VAL A 83 15.18 -9.23 -12.39
N GLU A 84 16.47 -9.03 -12.66
CA GLU A 84 17.54 -9.95 -12.28
C GLU A 84 18.64 -9.20 -11.53
N PHE A 85 19.00 -9.70 -10.33
CA PHE A 85 20.12 -9.18 -9.58
C PHE A 85 21.40 -9.86 -10.06
N ILE A 86 22.38 -9.04 -10.44
CA ILE A 86 23.69 -9.51 -10.90
C ILE A 86 24.64 -9.51 -9.70
N PRO A 87 25.26 -10.65 -9.37
CA PRO A 87 26.23 -10.72 -8.27
C PRO A 87 27.47 -9.85 -8.57
N THR A 88 27.99 -9.18 -7.55
CA THR A 88 29.20 -8.37 -7.67
C THR A 88 30.44 -9.23 -7.44
N GLY A 89 30.34 -10.27 -6.61
CA GLY A 89 31.41 -11.22 -6.32
C GLY A 89 30.91 -12.66 -6.26
N PRO A 90 31.83 -13.65 -6.25
CA PRO A 90 31.45 -15.06 -6.18
C PRO A 90 30.65 -15.43 -4.92
N GLU A 91 30.88 -14.71 -3.82
CA GLU A 91 30.17 -14.89 -2.54
C GLU A 91 28.70 -14.42 -2.61
N ASP A 92 28.37 -13.53 -3.54
CA ASP A 92 27.04 -12.93 -3.65
C ASP A 92 26.09 -13.72 -4.57
N ILE A 93 26.57 -14.75 -5.26
CA ILE A 93 25.78 -15.50 -6.25
C ILE A 93 24.47 -16.03 -5.64
N GLY A 94 24.56 -16.69 -4.50
CA GLY A 94 23.37 -17.26 -3.83
C GLY A 94 22.40 -16.20 -3.36
N LEU A 95 22.89 -15.06 -2.88
CA LEU A 95 22.08 -13.93 -2.44
C LEU A 95 21.37 -13.26 -3.63
N ALA A 96 22.08 -13.06 -4.75
CA ALA A 96 21.52 -12.48 -5.96
C ALA A 96 20.40 -13.36 -6.57
N GLU A 97 20.59 -14.68 -6.55
CA GLU A 97 19.55 -15.62 -6.98
C GLU A 97 18.30 -15.56 -6.08
N GLN A 98 18.48 -15.55 -4.76
CA GLN A 98 17.38 -15.42 -3.80
C GLN A 98 16.65 -14.08 -3.95
N ALA A 99 17.39 -12.97 -4.10
CA ALA A 99 16.80 -11.66 -4.33
C ALA A 99 15.99 -11.62 -5.64
N THR A 100 16.51 -12.23 -6.71
CA THR A 100 15.80 -12.35 -7.99
C THR A 100 14.49 -13.13 -7.84
N GLN A 101 14.53 -14.28 -7.15
CA GLN A 101 13.35 -15.12 -6.91
C GLN A 101 12.32 -14.40 -6.03
N TYR A 102 12.78 -13.70 -4.97
CA TYR A 102 11.92 -12.93 -4.09
C TYR A 102 11.21 -11.79 -4.85
N MET A 103 11.94 -11.04 -5.67
CA MET A 103 11.33 -9.96 -6.48
C MET A 103 10.32 -10.48 -7.48
N HIS A 104 10.59 -11.62 -8.11
CA HIS A 104 9.65 -12.26 -9.02
C HIS A 104 8.38 -12.72 -8.28
N TRP A 105 8.53 -13.38 -7.15
CA TRP A 105 7.41 -13.78 -6.30
C TRP A 105 6.59 -12.56 -5.85
N LYS A 106 7.26 -11.50 -5.38
CA LYS A 106 6.61 -10.27 -4.91
C LYS A 106 5.88 -9.52 -6.02
N PHE A 107 6.46 -9.47 -7.20
CA PHE A 107 5.82 -8.89 -8.38
C PHE A 107 4.51 -9.60 -8.71
N ASN A 108 4.50 -10.93 -8.70
CA ASN A 108 3.30 -11.72 -8.97
C ASN A 108 2.26 -11.58 -7.83
N GLU A 109 2.68 -11.62 -6.57
CA GLU A 109 1.81 -11.44 -5.40
C GLU A 109 1.12 -10.06 -5.41
N SER A 110 1.83 -9.02 -5.83
CA SER A 110 1.32 -7.65 -5.91
C SER A 110 0.48 -7.37 -7.17
N ASN A 111 0.16 -8.37 -7.99
CA ASN A 111 -0.47 -8.18 -9.30
C ASN A 111 0.32 -7.22 -10.22
N GLY A 112 1.63 -7.38 -10.29
CA GLY A 112 2.52 -6.49 -11.04
C GLY A 112 2.11 -6.26 -12.50
N PHE A 113 1.52 -7.28 -13.16
CA PHE A 113 0.93 -7.12 -14.49
C PHE A 113 -0.14 -6.02 -14.53
N LYS A 114 -1.06 -6.02 -13.57
CA LYS A 114 -2.12 -5.02 -13.50
C LYS A 114 -1.53 -3.63 -13.22
N ILE A 115 -0.61 -3.53 -12.27
CA ILE A 115 0.06 -2.26 -11.92
C ILE A 115 0.75 -1.67 -13.14
N LEU A 116 1.58 -2.43 -13.85
CA LEU A 116 2.24 -1.98 -15.08
C LEU A 116 1.23 -1.59 -16.18
N SER A 117 0.16 -2.39 -16.33
CA SER A 117 -0.89 -2.08 -17.29
C SER A 117 -1.58 -0.75 -16.99
N ASP A 118 -1.90 -0.47 -15.74
CA ASP A 118 -2.56 0.77 -15.31
C ASP A 118 -1.61 1.96 -15.48
N VAL A 119 -0.36 1.84 -15.05
CA VAL A 119 0.68 2.87 -15.21
C VAL A 119 0.93 3.22 -16.68
N PHE A 120 1.03 2.23 -17.57
CA PHE A 120 1.19 2.49 -19.01
C PHE A 120 -0.06 3.12 -19.62
N GLN A 121 -1.25 2.72 -19.15
CA GLN A 121 -2.48 3.36 -19.58
C GLN A 121 -2.49 4.84 -19.23
N ASP A 122 -2.18 5.17 -17.98
CA ASP A 122 -2.14 6.56 -17.53
C ASP A 122 -1.02 7.35 -18.21
N ALA A 123 0.17 6.79 -18.36
CA ALA A 123 1.28 7.42 -19.08
C ALA A 123 0.92 7.74 -20.54
N LEU A 124 0.27 6.83 -21.23
CA LEU A 124 -0.11 7.00 -22.66
C LEU A 124 -1.29 7.96 -22.86
N VAL A 125 -2.23 8.00 -21.91
CA VAL A 125 -3.41 8.87 -22.01
C VAL A 125 -3.16 10.21 -21.34
N LYS A 126 -2.65 10.20 -20.09
CA LYS A 126 -2.53 11.38 -19.23
C LYS A 126 -1.11 11.92 -19.12
N LYS A 127 -0.18 11.42 -19.94
CA LYS A 127 1.24 11.79 -20.04
C LYS A 127 2.10 11.35 -18.84
N THR A 128 1.51 10.87 -17.76
CA THR A 128 2.22 10.52 -16.52
C THR A 128 1.70 9.19 -15.99
N GLY A 129 2.60 8.28 -15.67
CA GLY A 129 2.29 7.04 -14.96
C GLY A 129 3.10 6.99 -13.66
N ILE A 130 2.46 6.71 -12.55
CA ILE A 130 3.02 6.81 -11.22
C ILE A 130 2.89 5.48 -10.50
N VAL A 131 3.99 5.05 -9.88
CA VAL A 131 4.04 3.88 -9.00
C VAL A 131 4.51 4.35 -7.63
N LYS A 132 3.78 3.93 -6.60
CA LYS A 132 4.18 4.11 -5.21
C LYS A 132 4.65 2.79 -4.64
N VAL A 133 5.84 2.82 -4.05
CA VAL A 133 6.45 1.68 -3.35
C VAL A 133 6.65 2.09 -1.91
N TYR A 134 6.09 1.31 -0.97
CA TYR A 134 6.21 1.61 0.44
C TYR A 134 6.16 0.34 1.28
N TRP A 135 6.61 0.45 2.51
CA TRP A 135 6.53 -0.59 3.50
C TRP A 135 5.31 -0.36 4.39
N GLU A 136 4.51 -1.38 4.56
CA GLU A 136 3.34 -1.34 5.44
C GLU A 136 3.55 -2.30 6.61
N ASP A 137 3.59 -1.74 7.82
CA ASP A 137 3.59 -2.52 9.04
C ASP A 137 2.16 -2.83 9.44
N TYR A 138 1.90 -4.08 9.80
CA TYR A 138 0.58 -4.50 10.28
C TYR A 138 0.71 -5.52 11.41
N GLU A 139 -0.28 -5.55 12.27
CA GLU A 139 -0.38 -6.52 13.34
C GLU A 139 -1.22 -7.73 12.89
N ASP A 140 -0.59 -8.90 12.92
CA ASP A 140 -1.26 -10.17 12.65
C ASP A 140 -1.66 -10.79 13.99
N THR A 141 -2.96 -10.81 14.27
CA THR A 141 -3.51 -11.35 15.51
C THR A 141 -4.04 -12.76 15.27
N LYS A 142 -3.41 -13.74 15.91
CA LYS A 142 -3.87 -15.13 15.88
C LYS A 142 -4.44 -15.50 17.24
N ILE A 143 -5.64 -16.07 17.23
CA ILE A 143 -6.32 -16.53 18.44
C ILE A 143 -6.05 -18.01 18.62
N PHE A 144 -5.58 -18.37 19.83
CA PHE A 144 -5.40 -19.75 20.27
C PHE A 144 -6.26 -20.01 21.49
N THR A 145 -6.79 -21.22 21.58
CA THR A 145 -7.54 -21.68 22.75
C THR A 145 -6.82 -22.89 23.33
N TYR A 146 -6.52 -22.81 24.61
CA TYR A 146 -5.92 -23.88 25.39
C TYR A 146 -6.92 -24.30 26.46
N SER A 147 -7.07 -25.60 26.65
CA SER A 147 -7.91 -26.21 27.69
C SER A 147 -7.09 -27.18 28.52
N ASP A 148 -7.56 -27.45 29.71
CA ASP A 148 -6.99 -28.42 30.63
C ASP A 148 -5.52 -28.12 31.05
N LEU A 149 -5.18 -26.81 31.15
CA LEU A 149 -3.86 -26.39 31.59
C LEU A 149 -3.73 -26.49 33.12
N SER A 150 -2.58 -26.95 33.59
CA SER A 150 -2.18 -26.86 34.96
C SER A 150 -1.78 -25.41 35.34
N ASP A 151 -1.71 -25.12 36.67
CA ASP A 151 -1.25 -23.80 37.18
C ASP A 151 0.11 -23.38 36.61
N ASP A 152 1.06 -24.34 36.48
CA ASP A 152 2.39 -24.07 35.96
C ASP A 152 2.37 -23.76 34.46
N GLU A 153 1.59 -24.49 33.67
CA GLU A 153 1.44 -24.27 32.25
C GLU A 153 0.74 -22.94 31.94
N PHE A 154 -0.31 -22.62 32.72
CA PHE A 154 -0.97 -21.34 32.64
C PHE A 154 -0.01 -20.18 32.96
N ALA A 155 0.79 -20.30 34.03
CA ALA A 155 1.76 -19.29 34.39
C ALA A 155 2.84 -19.08 33.33
N MET A 156 3.27 -20.15 32.66
CA MET A 156 4.23 -20.07 31.54
C MET A 156 3.63 -19.30 30.35
N ILE A 157 2.39 -19.62 29.94
CA ILE A 157 1.72 -18.95 28.83
C ILE A 157 1.43 -17.48 29.17
N ALA A 158 1.01 -17.19 30.41
CA ALA A 158 0.70 -15.84 30.85
C ALA A 158 1.93 -14.91 30.96
N GLN A 159 3.14 -15.46 31.00
CA GLN A 159 4.40 -14.70 31.02
C GLN A 159 4.95 -14.39 29.61
N GLU A 160 4.40 -14.96 28.55
CA GLU A 160 4.84 -14.63 27.19
C GLU A 160 4.39 -13.22 26.81
N GLU A 161 5.36 -12.33 26.50
CA GLU A 161 5.12 -10.91 26.17
C GLU A 161 4.25 -10.72 24.92
N ASP A 162 4.28 -11.69 23.99
CA ASP A 162 3.55 -11.63 22.70
C ASP A 162 2.10 -12.13 22.82
N LEU A 163 1.68 -12.62 24.00
CA LEU A 163 0.36 -13.19 24.22
C LEU A 163 -0.49 -12.29 25.09
N GLN A 164 -1.69 -12.00 24.63
CA GLN A 164 -2.71 -11.31 25.39
C GLN A 164 -3.84 -12.29 25.74
N VAL A 165 -4.09 -12.49 27.04
CA VAL A 165 -5.21 -13.29 27.51
C VAL A 165 -6.52 -12.53 27.25
N LEU A 166 -7.41 -13.14 26.46
CA LEU A 166 -8.73 -12.59 26.12
C LEU A 166 -9.81 -13.11 27.06
N GLU A 167 -9.78 -14.41 27.35
CA GLU A 167 -10.75 -15.10 28.20
C GLU A 167 -9.99 -16.09 29.07
N HIS A 168 -10.39 -16.22 30.32
CA HIS A 168 -9.83 -17.17 31.26
C HIS A 168 -10.97 -17.77 32.10
N SER A 169 -11.00 -19.09 32.21
CA SER A 169 -11.91 -19.82 33.08
C SER A 169 -11.15 -20.86 33.86
N GLU A 170 -11.58 -21.06 35.10
CA GLU A 170 -11.00 -22.00 36.04
C GLU A 170 -12.04 -23.05 36.40
N GLU A 171 -11.65 -24.31 36.45
CA GLU A 171 -12.48 -25.42 36.87
C GLU A 171 -11.72 -26.31 37.84
N MET A 172 -12.36 -26.67 38.95
CA MET A 172 -11.77 -27.56 39.96
C MET A 172 -12.13 -29.01 39.60
N VAL A 173 -11.14 -29.82 39.32
CA VAL A 173 -11.30 -31.22 38.97
C VAL A 173 -10.76 -32.09 40.07
N ILE A 174 -11.52 -33.08 40.48
CA ILE A 174 -11.12 -34.09 41.47
C ILE A 174 -10.58 -35.30 40.69
N THR A 175 -9.29 -35.57 40.84
CA THR A 175 -8.63 -36.74 40.27
C THR A 175 -8.22 -37.70 41.39
N MET A 176 -8.23 -39.01 41.12
CA MET A 176 -7.72 -40.00 42.04
C MET A 176 -6.26 -40.33 41.70
N ASP A 177 -5.38 -40.31 42.67
CA ASP A 177 -4.00 -40.75 42.51
C ASP A 177 -3.88 -42.28 42.45
N GLU A 178 -2.68 -42.79 42.17
CA GLU A 178 -2.40 -44.23 42.07
C GLU A 178 -2.67 -45.00 43.40
N MET A 179 -2.82 -44.28 44.51
CA MET A 179 -3.14 -44.84 45.81
C MET A 179 -4.63 -44.73 46.18
N GLY A 180 -5.47 -44.17 45.27
CA GLY A 180 -6.92 -44.01 45.46
C GLY A 180 -7.28 -42.83 46.34
N MET A 181 -6.38 -41.87 46.58
CA MET A 181 -6.69 -40.63 47.31
C MET A 181 -7.20 -39.56 46.34
N GLU A 182 -8.23 -38.83 46.77
CA GLU A 182 -8.78 -37.71 46.03
C GLU A 182 -7.77 -36.54 46.04
N MET A 183 -7.28 -36.17 44.86
CA MET A 183 -6.51 -34.95 44.65
C MET A 183 -7.40 -33.92 43.93
N GLN A 184 -7.47 -32.72 44.51
CA GLN A 184 -8.10 -31.59 43.86
C GLN A 184 -7.03 -30.83 43.09
N SER A 185 -7.23 -30.68 41.75
CA SER A 185 -6.40 -29.87 40.91
C SER A 185 -7.24 -28.79 40.23
N LEU A 186 -6.69 -27.59 40.12
CA LEU A 186 -7.27 -26.50 39.37
C LEU A 186 -6.85 -26.67 37.90
N ILE A 187 -7.81 -26.59 37.02
CA ILE A 187 -7.57 -26.64 35.57
C ILE A 187 -7.99 -25.31 34.97
N HIS A 188 -7.10 -24.75 34.13
CA HIS A 188 -7.34 -23.48 33.45
C HIS A 188 -7.68 -23.72 31.98
N SER A 189 -8.68 -22.99 31.49
CA SER A 189 -8.95 -22.86 30.06
C SER A 189 -8.83 -21.40 29.65
N ILE A 190 -7.97 -21.14 28.69
CA ILE A 190 -7.66 -19.78 28.28
C ILE A 190 -7.82 -19.61 26.77
N LYS A 191 -8.22 -18.41 26.39
CA LYS A 191 -8.19 -17.94 25.02
C LYS A 191 -7.23 -16.78 24.93
N VAL A 192 -6.20 -16.92 24.12
CA VAL A 192 -5.13 -15.93 23.99
C VAL A 192 -5.04 -15.42 22.56
N ALA A 193 -4.73 -14.14 22.43
CA ALA A 193 -4.38 -13.52 21.18
C ALA A 193 -2.86 -13.39 21.09
N LYS A 194 -2.25 -13.99 20.09
CA LYS A 194 -0.84 -13.76 19.74
C LYS A 194 -0.76 -12.63 18.73
N ILE A 195 -0.17 -11.51 19.16
CA ILE A 195 0.02 -10.33 18.35
C ILE A 195 1.44 -10.37 17.78
N SER A 196 1.57 -10.52 16.48
CA SER A 196 2.87 -10.47 15.81
C SER A 196 2.93 -9.31 14.83
N ARG A 197 3.90 -8.42 15.00
CA ARG A 197 4.15 -7.33 14.06
C ARG A 197 4.83 -7.88 12.82
N LYS A 198 4.22 -7.63 11.69
CA LYS A 198 4.72 -8.03 10.37
C LYS A 198 4.74 -6.83 9.46
N GLY A 199 5.67 -6.86 8.52
CA GLY A 199 5.73 -5.85 7.49
C GLY A 199 5.64 -6.47 6.11
N LYS A 200 5.08 -5.74 5.16
CA LYS A 200 5.03 -6.13 3.76
C LYS A 200 5.41 -4.98 2.84
N LEU A 201 6.13 -5.31 1.80
CA LEU A 201 6.38 -4.38 0.70
C LEU A 201 5.07 -4.25 -0.12
N CYS A 202 4.58 -3.02 -0.23
CA CYS A 202 3.42 -2.67 -1.03
C CYS A 202 3.86 -1.92 -2.28
N VAL A 203 3.23 -2.27 -3.40
CA VAL A 203 3.41 -1.59 -4.70
C VAL A 203 2.03 -1.31 -5.26
N GLU A 204 1.76 -0.06 -5.60
CA GLU A 204 0.48 0.34 -6.18
C GLU A 204 0.66 1.37 -7.29
N SER A 205 -0.25 1.34 -8.28
CA SER A 205 -0.35 2.44 -9.24
C SER A 205 -1.15 3.57 -8.62
N VAL A 206 -0.61 4.79 -8.68
CA VAL A 206 -1.27 6.00 -8.19
C VAL A 206 -1.92 6.70 -9.38
N PRO A 207 -3.24 6.95 -9.37
CA PRO A 207 -3.88 7.77 -10.38
C PRO A 207 -3.22 9.15 -10.46
N PRO A 208 -2.91 9.66 -11.66
CA PRO A 208 -2.27 10.97 -11.78
C PRO A 208 -3.04 12.13 -11.15
N GLU A 209 -4.33 11.97 -10.95
CA GLU A 209 -5.21 12.94 -10.29
C GLU A 209 -5.00 13.02 -8.77
N GLU A 210 -4.44 11.96 -8.18
CA GLU A 210 -4.15 11.87 -6.75
C GLU A 210 -2.72 12.29 -6.40
N PHE A 211 -1.88 12.56 -7.43
CA PHE A 211 -0.46 12.87 -7.25
C PHE A 211 -0.19 14.35 -7.50
N PHE A 212 0.46 14.97 -6.53
CA PHE A 212 0.80 16.39 -6.54
C PHE A 212 2.31 16.57 -6.39
N VAL A 213 2.85 17.47 -7.17
CA VAL A 213 4.28 17.82 -7.14
C VAL A 213 4.41 19.33 -7.43
N ASP A 214 5.41 19.96 -6.87
CA ASP A 214 5.64 21.37 -7.12
C ASP A 214 6.01 21.66 -8.58
N ARG A 215 5.69 22.88 -9.04
CA ARG A 215 5.88 23.33 -10.43
C ARG A 215 7.33 23.26 -10.91
N ASN A 216 8.28 23.46 -10.03
CA ASN A 216 9.68 23.64 -10.38
C ASN A 216 10.46 22.33 -10.38
N ALA A 217 9.89 21.26 -9.83
CA ALA A 217 10.51 19.95 -9.76
C ALA A 217 10.77 19.35 -11.14
N ARG A 218 11.99 18.91 -11.37
CA ARG A 218 12.36 18.13 -12.56
C ARG A 218 12.41 16.65 -12.29
N ALA A 219 12.63 16.28 -11.04
CA ALA A 219 12.62 14.93 -10.53
C ALA A 219 11.97 14.91 -9.15
N ILE A 220 11.55 13.75 -8.69
CA ILE A 220 10.96 13.59 -7.35
C ILE A 220 11.96 14.00 -6.26
N ASP A 221 13.25 13.72 -6.47
CA ASP A 221 14.32 13.98 -5.50
C ASP A 221 14.64 15.49 -5.34
N ASP A 222 14.28 16.33 -6.31
CA ASP A 222 14.51 17.77 -6.25
C ASP A 222 13.23 18.57 -5.94
N ALA A 223 12.12 17.87 -5.73
CA ALA A 223 10.84 18.49 -5.43
C ALA A 223 10.77 18.97 -3.96
N TYR A 224 10.31 20.20 -3.74
CA TYR A 224 10.02 20.71 -2.41
C TYR A 224 8.81 20.02 -1.77
N CYS A 225 7.83 19.65 -2.60
CA CYS A 225 6.62 18.98 -2.16
C CYS A 225 6.28 17.85 -3.14
N VAL A 226 6.11 16.66 -2.60
CA VAL A 226 5.52 15.51 -3.30
C VAL A 226 4.40 14.98 -2.41
N ALA A 227 3.18 14.95 -2.90
CA ALA A 227 2.03 14.55 -2.12
C ALA A 227 1.15 13.55 -2.89
N HIS A 228 0.56 12.62 -2.15
CA HIS A 228 -0.47 11.71 -2.61
C HIS A 228 -1.74 12.00 -1.83
N ARG A 229 -2.76 12.56 -2.49
CA ARG A 229 -4.08 12.83 -1.91
C ARG A 229 -5.01 11.66 -2.21
N ARG A 230 -5.64 11.13 -1.18
CA ARG A 230 -6.59 10.02 -1.32
C ARG A 230 -7.83 10.27 -0.50
N GLU A 231 -8.99 10.00 -1.07
CA GLU A 231 -10.23 9.95 -0.30
C GLU A 231 -10.28 8.67 0.51
N MET A 232 -10.49 8.81 1.81
CA MET A 232 -10.56 7.69 2.74
C MET A 232 -11.84 7.75 3.57
N ARG A 233 -12.29 6.60 4.05
CA ARG A 233 -13.41 6.55 4.99
C ARG A 233 -12.91 6.95 6.38
N VAL A 234 -13.73 7.65 7.14
CA VAL A 234 -13.42 8.04 8.53
C VAL A 234 -12.98 6.83 9.37
N LYS A 235 -13.64 5.69 9.20
CA LYS A 235 -13.28 4.44 9.88
C LYS A 235 -11.84 4.01 9.61
N ASP A 236 -11.36 4.17 8.38
CA ASP A 236 -10.02 3.75 7.97
C ASP A 236 -8.96 4.71 8.53
N LEU A 237 -9.28 6.01 8.61
CA LEU A 237 -8.44 7.02 9.27
C LEU A 237 -8.33 6.78 10.78
N MET A 238 -9.44 6.45 11.44
CA MET A 238 -9.42 6.06 12.86
C MET A 238 -8.58 4.79 13.11
N ALA A 239 -8.63 3.83 12.19
CA ALA A 239 -7.80 2.62 12.28
C ALA A 239 -6.29 2.93 12.12
N MET A 240 -5.93 4.04 11.48
CA MET A 240 -4.56 4.55 11.37
C MET A 240 -4.12 5.36 12.61
N GLY A 241 -5.04 5.59 13.58
CA GLY A 241 -4.73 6.28 14.83
C GLY A 241 -5.09 7.76 14.86
N TYR A 242 -5.79 8.28 13.84
CA TYR A 242 -6.31 9.64 13.87
C TYR A 242 -7.51 9.75 14.80
N ASP A 243 -7.61 10.86 15.53
CA ASP A 243 -8.77 11.11 16.38
C ASP A 243 -10.00 11.44 15.54
N PHE A 244 -11.17 11.00 16.01
CA PHE A 244 -12.46 11.26 15.34
C PHE A 244 -12.74 12.75 15.19
N ASP A 245 -12.43 13.54 16.23
CA ASP A 245 -12.65 14.99 16.25
C ASP A 245 -11.69 15.76 15.32
N GLU A 246 -10.56 15.17 14.92
CA GLU A 246 -9.63 15.74 13.94
C GLU A 246 -10.02 15.44 12.49
N VAL A 247 -10.85 14.42 12.26
CA VAL A 247 -11.18 13.88 10.92
C VAL A 247 -12.51 14.44 10.40
N ILE A 248 -13.36 15.01 11.25
CA ILE A 248 -14.65 15.63 10.91
C ILE A 248 -14.55 17.14 10.96
#